data_b6da2a3c2286c12469904e33d54916dd
#
_entry.id   b6da2a3c2286c12469904e33d54916dd
#
_cell.length_a   1.000
_cell.length_b   1.000
_cell.length_c   1.000
_cell.angle_alpha   90.00
_cell.angle_beta   90.00
_cell.angle_gamma   90.00
#
_symmetry.space_group_name_H-M   'P 1'
#
loop_
_entity.id
_entity.type
_entity.pdbx_description
1 polymer ?
#
loop_
_entity_poly.entity_id
_entity_poly.type
_entity_poly.pdbx_seq_one_letter_code
_entity_poly.pdbx_strand_id
1 'polypeptide(L)'
;MYKRQELDEYEERQMFLEEIGLKESGVARLIKAAYKLLDLQTFFTTGADESRAWTFRRGMKAPQTAGIIHTDFERGFIRAEVIKYDDYVALGSEKACRDQGKIGVEGKEYVVQDGDIMHFLFNV
;
A
#
# COMPACT_ATOMS: atom_id res chain seq x y z
N MET A 1 -9.04 37.05 -17.94
CA MET A 1 -9.04 35.89 -17.09
C MET A 1 -9.79 34.69 -17.68
N TYR A 2 -11.04 34.86 -18.02
CA TYR A 2 -11.79 33.78 -18.66
C TYR A 2 -11.32 33.50 -20.07
N LYS A 3 -10.90 34.54 -20.76
CA LYS A 3 -10.33 34.40 -22.06
C LYS A 3 -9.05 33.58 -22.03
N ARG A 4 -8.28 33.74 -20.97
CA ARG A 4 -7.09 32.98 -20.73
C ARG A 4 -7.44 31.52 -20.50
N GLN A 5 -8.53 31.28 -19.82
CA GLN A 5 -9.01 29.91 -19.60
C GLN A 5 -9.48 29.25 -20.88
N GLU A 6 -10.01 30.04 -21.83
CA GLU A 6 -10.47 29.52 -23.10
C GLU A 6 -9.32 29.37 -24.09
N LEU A 7 -8.57 30.43 -24.26
CA LEU A 7 -7.54 30.53 -25.28
C LEU A 7 -6.33 29.68 -24.91
N ASP A 8 -5.85 29.91 -23.73
CA ASP A 8 -4.65 29.28 -23.23
C ASP A 8 -4.97 28.15 -22.29
N GLU A 9 -6.22 27.70 -22.28
CA GLU A 9 -6.67 26.69 -21.34
C GLU A 9 -5.83 25.43 -21.42
N TYR A 10 -5.50 25.03 -22.66
CA TYR A 10 -4.66 23.84 -22.81
C TYR A 10 -3.24 24.08 -22.30
N GLU A 11 -2.63 25.17 -22.71
CA GLU A 11 -1.28 25.50 -22.27
C GLU A 11 -1.23 25.80 -20.80
N GLU A 12 -2.19 26.56 -20.32
CA GLU A 12 -2.31 26.87 -18.90
C GLU A 12 -2.58 25.64 -18.09
N ARG A 13 -3.38 24.73 -18.62
CA ARG A 13 -3.67 23.45 -18.01
C ARG A 13 -2.41 22.59 -17.95
N GLN A 14 -1.61 22.61 -19.04
CA GLN A 14 -0.34 21.88 -19.04
C GLN A 14 0.64 22.46 -18.02
N MET A 15 0.76 23.78 -17.99
CA MET A 15 1.58 24.44 -16.99
C MET A 15 1.07 24.18 -15.58
N PHE A 16 -0.23 24.22 -15.42
CA PHE A 16 -0.88 23.98 -14.15
C PHE A 16 -0.70 22.52 -13.72
N LEU A 17 -0.80 21.59 -14.66
CA LEU A 17 -0.55 20.19 -14.40
C LEU A 17 0.91 19.92 -14.06
N GLU A 18 1.84 20.62 -14.72
CA GLU A 18 3.25 20.55 -14.36
C GLU A 18 3.47 21.10 -12.96
N GLU A 19 2.84 22.22 -12.66
CA GLU A 19 2.92 22.84 -11.35
C GLU A 19 2.23 22.00 -10.29
N ILE A 20 1.08 21.42 -10.62
CA ILE A 20 0.39 20.44 -9.76
C ILE A 20 1.26 19.20 -9.61
N GLY A 21 1.87 18.74 -10.68
CA GLY A 21 2.81 17.62 -10.64
C GLY A 21 3.96 17.91 -9.72
N LEU A 22 4.50 19.12 -9.76
CA LEU A 22 5.53 19.57 -8.84
C LEU A 22 5.00 19.69 -7.42
N LYS A 23 3.79 20.19 -7.26
CA LYS A 23 3.13 20.27 -5.96
C LYS A 23 2.79 18.90 -5.43
N GLU A 24 2.25 18.04 -6.28
CA GLU A 24 1.99 16.66 -5.92
C GLU A 24 3.29 15.96 -5.57
N SER A 25 4.34 16.20 -6.35
CA SER A 25 5.65 15.68 -6.02
C SER A 25 6.15 16.23 -4.68
N GLY A 26 5.91 17.53 -4.43
CA GLY A 26 6.25 18.15 -3.15
C GLY A 26 5.42 17.60 -2.00
N VAL A 27 4.11 17.46 -2.23
CA VAL A 27 3.20 16.85 -1.25
C VAL A 27 3.58 15.39 -1.03
N ALA A 28 3.87 14.66 -2.10
CA ALA A 28 4.29 13.27 -2.00
C ALA A 28 5.58 13.14 -1.20
N ARG A 29 6.54 14.03 -1.43
CA ARG A 29 7.79 14.06 -0.65
C ARG A 29 7.52 14.38 0.80
N LEU A 30 6.62 15.33 1.05
CA LEU A 30 6.25 15.70 2.42
C LEU A 30 5.60 14.53 3.15
N ILE A 31 4.68 13.85 2.48
CA ILE A 31 4.01 12.67 3.02
C ILE A 31 5.04 11.58 3.29
N LYS A 32 5.93 11.31 2.34
CA LYS A 32 6.99 10.33 2.53
C LYS A 32 7.90 10.69 3.70
N ALA A 33 8.26 11.98 3.80
CA ALA A 33 9.10 12.46 4.91
C ALA A 33 8.36 12.31 6.24
N ALA A 34 7.08 12.66 6.27
CA ALA A 34 6.25 12.51 7.46
C ALA A 34 6.12 11.04 7.85
N TYR A 35 5.86 10.16 6.89
CA TYR A 35 5.79 8.72 7.14
C TYR A 35 7.10 8.19 7.69
N LYS A 36 8.22 8.64 7.11
CA LYS A 36 9.55 8.23 7.57
C LYS A 36 9.82 8.71 9.00
N LEU A 37 9.46 9.95 9.30
CA LEU A 37 9.64 10.51 10.64
C LEU A 37 8.78 9.78 11.68
N LEU A 38 7.59 9.38 11.29
CA LEU A 38 6.65 8.67 12.15
C LEU A 38 6.85 7.14 12.10
N ASP A 39 7.82 6.68 11.32
CA ASP A 39 8.07 5.26 11.07
C ASP A 39 6.83 4.52 10.53
N LEU A 40 6.08 5.19 9.67
CA LEU A 40 4.89 4.61 9.06
C LEU A 40 5.20 3.98 7.71
N GLN A 41 4.56 2.88 7.45
CA GLN A 41 4.66 2.14 6.19
C GLN A 41 3.25 1.70 5.78
N THR A 42 3.14 1.11 4.61
CA THR A 42 1.84 0.69 4.06
C THR A 42 1.88 -0.77 3.69
N PHE A 43 0.85 -1.51 4.05
CA PHE A 43 0.60 -2.84 3.53
C PHE A 43 -0.77 -2.87 2.85
N PHE A 44 -0.98 -3.88 2.03
CA PHE A 44 -2.22 -4.00 1.26
C PHE A 44 -2.90 -5.32 1.58
N THR A 45 -4.23 -5.28 1.55
CA THR A 45 -5.03 -6.50 1.56
C THR A 45 -5.86 -6.53 0.29
N THR A 46 -5.98 -7.72 -0.28
CA THR A 46 -6.80 -7.94 -1.47
C THR A 46 -7.91 -8.91 -1.11
N GLY A 47 -9.14 -8.56 -1.48
CA GLY A 47 -10.29 -9.42 -1.31
C GLY A 47 -11.02 -9.58 -2.63
N ALA A 48 -12.06 -10.41 -2.62
CA ALA A 48 -12.86 -10.65 -3.83
C ALA A 48 -13.50 -9.36 -4.34
N ASP A 49 -13.90 -8.51 -3.42
CA ASP A 49 -14.67 -7.30 -3.74
C ASP A 49 -13.89 -6.01 -3.60
N GLU A 50 -12.78 -5.99 -2.86
CA GLU A 50 -12.01 -4.77 -2.72
C GLU A 50 -10.57 -5.05 -2.32
N SER A 51 -9.71 -4.10 -2.70
CA SER A 51 -8.34 -4.02 -2.25
C SER A 51 -8.18 -2.77 -1.42
N ARG A 52 -7.47 -2.86 -0.30
CA ARG A 52 -7.30 -1.73 0.61
C ARG A 52 -5.84 -1.56 0.99
N ALA A 53 -5.47 -0.31 1.22
CA ALA A 53 -4.18 0.05 1.79
C ALA A 53 -4.35 0.37 3.27
N TRP A 54 -3.41 -0.11 4.05
CA TRP A 54 -3.41 0.08 5.50
C TRP A 54 -2.08 0.67 5.93
N THR A 55 -2.12 1.58 6.88
CA THR A 55 -0.92 2.18 7.43
C THR A 55 -0.50 1.41 8.68
N PHE A 56 0.78 1.11 8.80
CA PHE A 56 1.33 0.45 9.97
C PHE A 56 2.67 1.08 10.36
N ARG A 57 3.11 0.81 11.56
CA ARG A 57 4.39 1.32 12.05
C ARG A 57 5.50 0.33 11.71
N ARG A 58 6.62 0.84 11.25
CA ARG A 58 7.79 0.01 10.95
C ARG A 58 8.13 -0.86 12.16
N GLY A 59 8.47 -2.10 11.89
CA GLY A 59 8.83 -3.06 12.93
C GLY A 59 7.66 -3.85 13.48
N MET A 60 6.44 -3.55 13.06
CA MET A 60 5.28 -4.33 13.48
C MET A 60 5.34 -5.72 12.85
N LYS A 61 4.98 -6.70 13.65
CA LYS A 61 4.89 -8.09 13.20
C LYS A 61 3.51 -8.37 12.62
N ALA A 62 3.41 -9.45 11.85
CA ALA A 62 2.18 -9.80 11.14
C ALA A 62 0.93 -9.80 12.04
N PRO A 63 0.93 -10.37 13.25
CA PRO A 63 -0.25 -10.30 14.11
C PRO A 63 -0.66 -8.87 14.45
N GLN A 64 0.32 -8.00 14.69
CA GLN A 64 0.05 -6.60 15.02
C GLN A 64 -0.59 -5.86 13.85
N THR A 65 -0.11 -6.13 12.62
CA THR A 65 -0.71 -5.53 11.42
C THR A 65 -2.13 -6.08 11.18
N ALA A 66 -2.37 -7.35 11.45
CA ALA A 66 -3.71 -7.91 11.39
C ALA A 66 -4.63 -7.21 12.38
N GLY A 67 -4.11 -6.83 13.54
CA GLY A 67 -4.84 -6.08 14.56
C GLY A 67 -5.27 -4.69 14.12
N ILE A 68 -4.57 -4.09 13.16
CA ILE A 68 -4.98 -2.80 12.57
C ILE A 68 -6.33 -2.96 11.86
N ILE A 69 -6.55 -4.10 11.23
CA ILE A 69 -7.81 -4.39 10.54
C ILE A 69 -8.91 -4.68 11.56
N HIS A 70 -8.62 -5.58 12.49
CA HIS A 70 -9.56 -5.93 13.55
C HIS A 70 -8.81 -6.62 14.69
N THR A 71 -9.16 -6.29 15.93
CA THR A 71 -8.48 -6.85 17.10
C THR A 71 -8.56 -8.36 17.18
N ASP A 72 -9.66 -8.93 16.72
CA ASP A 72 -9.84 -10.38 16.70
C ASP A 72 -8.86 -11.08 15.78
N PHE A 73 -8.43 -10.41 14.71
CA PHE A 73 -7.46 -10.96 13.77
C PHE A 73 -6.08 -11.07 14.39
N GLU A 74 -5.72 -10.13 15.26
CA GLU A 74 -4.48 -10.21 16.01
C GLU A 74 -4.52 -11.38 16.99
N ARG A 75 -5.61 -11.49 17.72
CA ARG A 75 -5.79 -12.51 18.75
C ARG A 75 -5.83 -13.91 18.16
N GLY A 76 -6.56 -14.07 17.06
CA GLY A 76 -6.74 -15.35 16.40
C GLY A 76 -5.73 -15.65 15.29
N PHE A 77 -4.68 -14.85 15.15
CA PHE A 77 -3.73 -14.99 14.06
C PHE A 77 -3.10 -16.39 14.02
N ILE A 78 -3.09 -16.96 12.84
CA ILE A 78 -2.46 -18.27 12.59
C ILE A 78 -1.20 -18.07 11.77
N ARG A 79 -1.35 -17.50 10.58
CA ARG A 79 -0.25 -17.20 9.65
C ARG A 79 -0.72 -16.17 8.64
N ALA A 80 0.22 -15.65 7.87
CA ALA A 80 -0.07 -14.74 6.78
C ALA A 80 0.57 -15.24 5.49
N GLU A 81 -0.13 -15.07 4.39
CA GLU A 81 0.45 -15.23 3.06
C GLU A 81 0.87 -13.84 2.60
N VAL A 82 2.10 -13.72 2.13
CA VAL A 82 2.67 -12.44 1.76
C VAL A 82 3.15 -12.48 0.32
N ILE A 83 2.75 -11.48 -0.46
CA ILE A 83 3.24 -11.27 -1.81
C ILE A 83 3.96 -9.93 -1.81
N LYS A 84 5.18 -9.90 -2.34
CA LYS A 84 5.89 -8.65 -2.49
C LYS A 84 5.23 -7.81 -3.58
N TYR A 85 5.16 -6.51 -3.36
CA TYR A 85 4.52 -5.58 -4.28
C TYR A 85 5.07 -5.72 -5.70
N ASP A 86 6.40 -5.77 -5.82
CA ASP A 86 7.06 -5.88 -7.12
C ASP A 86 6.67 -7.16 -7.85
N ASP A 87 6.56 -8.26 -7.14
CA ASP A 87 6.13 -9.54 -7.71
C ASP A 87 4.67 -9.47 -8.19
N TYR A 88 3.83 -8.84 -7.39
CA TYR A 88 2.41 -8.69 -7.75
C TYR A 88 2.25 -7.84 -9.01
N VAL A 89 2.97 -6.74 -9.09
CA VAL A 89 2.93 -5.85 -10.25
C VAL A 89 3.48 -6.57 -11.49
N ALA A 90 4.58 -7.30 -11.33
CA ALA A 90 5.22 -8.00 -12.44
C ALA A 90 4.34 -9.12 -13.00
N LEU A 91 3.65 -9.86 -12.12
CA LEU A 91 2.85 -11.03 -12.52
C LEU A 91 1.37 -10.70 -12.73
N GLY A 92 0.91 -9.58 -12.22
CA GLY A 92 -0.41 -9.03 -12.50
C GLY A 92 -1.56 -9.56 -11.66
N SER A 93 -1.39 -10.65 -10.92
CA SER A 93 -2.46 -11.18 -10.10
C SER A 93 -1.92 -12.08 -8.99
N GLU A 94 -2.74 -12.30 -7.97
CA GLU A 94 -2.43 -13.22 -6.89
C GLU A 94 -2.26 -14.64 -7.41
N LYS A 95 -3.14 -15.05 -8.32
CA LYS A 95 -3.08 -16.38 -8.93
C LYS A 95 -1.76 -16.60 -9.66
N ALA A 96 -1.33 -15.61 -10.45
CA ALA A 96 -0.05 -15.69 -11.15
C ALA A 96 1.12 -15.77 -10.18
N CYS A 97 1.07 -15.02 -9.08
CA CYS A 97 2.08 -15.10 -8.04
C CYS A 97 2.11 -16.48 -7.39
N ARG A 98 0.95 -17.05 -7.13
CA ARG A 98 0.83 -18.40 -6.56
C ARG A 98 1.41 -19.44 -7.51
N ASP A 99 1.07 -19.35 -8.78
CA ASP A 99 1.54 -20.28 -9.81
C ASP A 99 3.07 -20.21 -9.98
N GLN A 100 3.66 -19.04 -9.76
CA GLN A 100 5.10 -18.83 -9.86
C GLN A 100 5.84 -19.05 -8.53
N GLY A 101 5.13 -19.43 -7.48
CA GLY A 101 5.74 -19.66 -6.19
C GLY A 101 6.22 -18.40 -5.50
N LYS A 102 5.59 -17.26 -5.78
CA LYS A 102 5.97 -15.95 -5.21
C LYS A 102 5.18 -15.59 -3.96
N ILE A 103 4.44 -16.50 -3.39
CA ILE A 103 3.72 -16.28 -2.14
C ILE A 103 4.50 -16.90 -1.01
N GLY A 104 4.92 -16.05 -0.07
CA GLY A 104 5.56 -16.50 1.15
C GLY A 104 4.53 -16.77 2.24
N VAL A 105 4.73 -17.83 3.00
CA VAL A 105 3.90 -18.12 4.17
C VAL A 105 4.70 -17.74 5.40
N GLU A 106 4.16 -16.81 6.19
CA GLU A 106 4.87 -16.21 7.31
C GLU A 106 4.11 -16.39 8.63
N GLY A 107 4.85 -16.59 9.69
CA GLY A 107 4.30 -16.79 11.01
C GLY A 107 4.26 -15.51 11.85
N LYS A 108 4.07 -15.70 13.15
CA LYS A 108 3.90 -14.60 14.10
C LYS A 108 5.11 -13.69 14.25
N GLU A 109 6.27 -14.15 13.89
CA GLU A 109 7.52 -13.40 14.04
C GLU A 109 7.88 -12.57 12.80
N TYR A 110 7.10 -12.68 11.74
CA TYR A 110 7.37 -11.95 10.51
C TYR A 110 7.21 -10.45 10.72
N VAL A 111 8.24 -9.71 10.38
CA VAL A 111 8.21 -8.25 10.39
C VAL A 111 7.71 -7.78 9.03
N VAL A 112 6.54 -7.13 9.04
CA VAL A 112 5.91 -6.68 7.80
C VAL A 112 6.75 -5.60 7.15
N GLN A 113 6.86 -5.66 5.83
CA GLN A 113 7.62 -4.71 5.03
C GLN A 113 6.70 -3.79 4.27
N ASP A 114 7.21 -2.61 3.95
CA ASP A 114 6.46 -1.62 3.17
C ASP A 114 6.08 -2.21 1.81
N GLY A 115 4.81 -2.07 1.47
CA GLY A 115 4.29 -2.58 0.20
C GLY A 115 3.88 -4.04 0.20
N ASP A 116 4.02 -4.75 1.30
CA ASP A 116 3.59 -6.14 1.38
C ASP A 116 2.09 -6.27 1.10
N ILE A 117 1.72 -7.23 0.28
CA ILE A 117 0.34 -7.60 0.03
C ILE A 117 0.07 -8.84 0.88
N MET A 118 -0.86 -8.72 1.82
CA MET A 118 -1.03 -9.72 2.87
C MET A 118 -2.41 -10.33 2.86
N HIS A 119 -2.44 -11.62 3.10
CA HIS A 119 -3.67 -12.35 3.35
C HIS A 119 -3.51 -13.06 4.69
N PHE A 120 -4.28 -12.61 5.67
CA PHE A 120 -4.19 -13.14 7.03
C PHE A 120 -5.11 -14.34 7.19
N LEU A 121 -4.56 -15.38 7.81
CA LEU A 121 -5.33 -16.55 8.23
C LEU A 121 -5.46 -16.47 9.74
N PHE A 122 -6.67 -16.53 10.20
CA PHE A 122 -6.97 -16.39 11.61
C PHE A 122 -8.12 -17.32 12.01
N ASN A 123 -8.16 -17.62 13.29
CA ASN A 123 -9.22 -18.41 13.90
C ASN A 123 -9.78 -17.64 15.08
N VAL A 124 -11.04 -17.25 14.96
CA VAL A 124 -11.69 -16.41 15.97
C VAL A 124 -12.86 -17.15 16.59
#